data_b717a9aaba11fb540789f343cd621d48
#
_entry.id   b717a9aaba11fb540789f343cd621d48
#
_cell.length_a   1.000
_cell.length_b   1.000
_cell.length_c   1.000
_cell.angle_alpha   90.00
_cell.angle_beta   90.00
_cell.angle_gamma   90.00
#
_symmetry.space_group_name_H-M   'P 1'
#
loop_
_entity.id
_entity.type
_entity.pdbx_description
1 polymer ?
#
loop_
_entity_poly.entity_id
_entity_poly.type
_entity_poly.pdbx_seq_one_letter_code
_entity_poly.pdbx_strand_id
1 'polypeptide(L)'
;MFLTKTAGNGDGKKYRLPGSLGFTLIELLLAITILAFIIGTLYATFWGSMDNTEKIRKTSQVYQTGRLILAQLISDLESTYYGKSGANREGSGESGSAFKGEQVAGDRENERLDKLSFLTTSSSILDAENRNSLVWKVSYFLEADKDSKNYLLIRRAIPYVKDSDLLEESEKDKITSYDLVMSRYVKSFQLEYIDLEGDKTDNWEADRTTTTQAVPSEVNISVTLDNPVGEPITLSTRVFIPVSVIKE
;
A
#
# COMPACT_ATOMS: atom_id res chain seq x y z
N MET A 1 32.62 -12.00 -108.84
CA MET A 1 33.39 -11.50 -107.69
C MET A 1 32.84 -12.20 -106.44
N PHE A 2 33.57 -13.20 -106.00
CA PHE A 2 33.10 -14.15 -104.94
C PHE A 2 33.48 -13.65 -103.61
N LEU A 3 32.55 -13.63 -102.67
CA LEU A 3 32.85 -13.45 -101.28
C LEU A 3 32.46 -14.71 -100.48
N THR A 4 33.50 -15.36 -99.94
CA THR A 4 33.47 -16.53 -99.11
C THR A 4 33.02 -16.15 -97.70
N LYS A 5 32.01 -16.87 -97.18
CA LYS A 5 31.47 -16.74 -95.83
C LYS A 5 32.17 -17.78 -94.94
N THR A 6 33.00 -17.31 -94.05
CA THR A 6 33.64 -18.12 -92.99
C THR A 6 32.66 -18.38 -91.86
N ALA A 7 32.40 -19.63 -91.56
CA ALA A 7 31.62 -20.08 -90.40
C ALA A 7 32.46 -20.03 -89.15
N GLY A 8 32.07 -19.23 -88.16
CA GLY A 8 32.64 -19.21 -86.86
C GLY A 8 32.08 -20.34 -85.96
N ASN A 9 32.99 -21.20 -85.55
CA ASN A 9 32.72 -22.31 -84.64
C ASN A 9 32.55 -21.73 -83.18
N GLY A 10 31.29 -21.62 -82.75
CA GLY A 10 30.98 -21.16 -81.37
C GLY A 10 31.07 -22.32 -80.35
N ASP A 11 32.17 -22.32 -79.61
CA ASP A 11 32.40 -23.24 -78.53
C ASP A 11 31.39 -22.96 -77.34
N GLY A 12 30.28 -23.69 -77.33
CA GLY A 12 29.23 -23.62 -76.33
C GLY A 12 29.68 -24.24 -74.98
N LYS A 13 30.27 -23.43 -74.15
CA LYS A 13 30.49 -23.83 -72.75
C LYS A 13 29.14 -24.11 -72.09
N LYS A 14 28.73 -25.37 -71.99
CA LYS A 14 27.62 -25.82 -71.16
C LYS A 14 27.97 -25.66 -69.71
N TYR A 15 27.46 -24.61 -69.08
CA TYR A 15 27.47 -24.52 -67.63
C TYR A 15 26.58 -25.62 -67.08
N ARG A 16 27.17 -26.67 -66.49
CA ARG A 16 26.44 -27.66 -65.71
C ARG A 16 26.02 -26.96 -64.42
N LEU A 17 24.72 -26.69 -64.30
CA LEU A 17 24.13 -26.33 -63.03
C LEU A 17 24.40 -27.50 -62.06
N PRO A 18 24.92 -27.19 -60.85
CA PRO A 18 25.10 -28.24 -59.86
C PRO A 18 23.77 -28.93 -59.60
N GLY A 19 23.76 -30.27 -59.70
CA GLY A 19 22.55 -31.08 -59.53
C GLY A 19 21.95 -30.74 -58.16
N SER A 20 20.65 -30.48 -58.14
CA SER A 20 19.89 -30.30 -56.91
C SER A 20 20.01 -31.61 -56.10
N LEU A 21 20.84 -31.57 -55.05
CA LEU A 21 20.90 -32.64 -54.06
C LEU A 21 19.53 -32.65 -53.36
N GLY A 22 18.70 -33.64 -53.63
CA GLY A 22 17.43 -33.81 -52.97
C GLY A 22 17.62 -34.07 -51.48
N PHE A 23 16.78 -33.47 -50.64
CA PHE A 23 16.81 -33.70 -49.19
C PHE A 23 16.55 -35.19 -48.91
N THR A 24 17.32 -35.76 -47.99
CA THR A 24 17.11 -37.11 -47.52
C THR A 24 16.00 -37.07 -46.46
N LEU A 25 15.22 -38.16 -46.37
CA LEU A 25 14.16 -38.30 -45.37
C LEU A 25 14.69 -38.17 -43.95
N ILE A 26 15.90 -38.68 -43.68
CA ILE A 26 16.55 -38.55 -42.38
C ILE A 26 16.94 -37.12 -42.03
N GLU A 27 17.35 -36.33 -42.99
CA GLU A 27 17.69 -34.90 -42.81
C GLU A 27 16.45 -34.07 -42.44
N LEU A 28 15.32 -34.35 -43.11
CA LEU A 28 14.04 -33.73 -42.78
C LEU A 28 13.58 -34.08 -41.34
N LEU A 29 13.70 -35.38 -40.98
CA LEU A 29 13.32 -35.86 -39.65
C LEU A 29 14.21 -35.23 -38.56
N LEU A 30 15.52 -35.11 -38.80
CA LEU A 30 16.46 -34.43 -37.89
C LEU A 30 16.12 -32.95 -37.76
N ALA A 31 15.83 -32.28 -38.87
CA ALA A 31 15.46 -30.85 -38.83
C ALA A 31 14.17 -30.60 -38.03
N ILE A 32 13.15 -31.45 -38.20
CA ILE A 32 11.90 -31.31 -37.43
C ILE A 32 12.13 -31.59 -35.93
N THR A 33 12.95 -32.58 -35.58
CA THR A 33 13.24 -32.89 -34.17
C THR A 33 14.02 -31.73 -33.51
N ILE A 34 14.99 -31.14 -34.17
CA ILE A 34 15.72 -29.96 -33.64
C ILE A 34 14.75 -28.78 -33.51
N LEU A 35 13.93 -28.53 -34.52
CA LEU A 35 12.94 -27.46 -34.50
C LEU A 35 11.94 -27.64 -33.33
N ALA A 36 11.42 -28.85 -33.14
CA ALA A 36 10.52 -29.16 -32.04
C ALA A 36 11.17 -28.94 -30.66
N PHE A 37 12.44 -29.31 -30.51
CA PHE A 37 13.21 -29.07 -29.30
C PHE A 37 13.41 -27.56 -29.03
N ILE A 38 13.75 -26.78 -30.06
CA ILE A 38 13.89 -25.32 -29.92
C ILE A 38 12.57 -24.67 -29.53
N ILE A 39 11.47 -25.04 -30.21
CA ILE A 39 10.14 -24.50 -29.87
C ILE A 39 9.76 -24.87 -28.43
N GLY A 40 10.02 -26.11 -28.02
CA GLY A 40 9.74 -26.57 -26.66
C GLY A 40 10.49 -25.79 -25.59
N THR A 41 11.78 -25.51 -25.81
CA THR A 41 12.60 -24.71 -24.89
C THR A 41 12.16 -23.23 -24.84
N LEU A 42 11.84 -22.65 -25.96
CA LEU A 42 11.29 -21.28 -26.02
C LEU A 42 9.96 -21.16 -25.29
N TYR A 43 9.07 -22.14 -25.48
CA TYR A 43 7.78 -22.20 -24.81
C TYR A 43 7.95 -22.30 -23.29
N ALA A 44 8.82 -23.21 -22.81
CA ALA A 44 9.09 -23.37 -21.38
C ALA A 44 9.67 -22.08 -20.76
N THR A 45 10.59 -21.41 -21.46
CA THR A 45 11.18 -20.14 -21.00
C THR A 45 10.15 -19.03 -20.94
N PHE A 46 9.27 -18.95 -21.96
CA PHE A 46 8.20 -17.96 -22.01
C PHE A 46 7.22 -18.11 -20.84
N TRP A 47 6.74 -19.33 -20.58
CA TRP A 47 5.84 -19.59 -19.44
C TRP A 47 6.49 -19.29 -18.09
N GLY A 48 7.74 -19.68 -17.88
CA GLY A 48 8.48 -19.34 -16.67
C GLY A 48 8.64 -17.84 -16.46
N SER A 49 8.87 -17.08 -17.54
CA SER A 49 8.96 -15.62 -17.49
C SER A 49 7.61 -14.95 -17.12
N MET A 50 6.50 -15.46 -17.64
CA MET A 50 5.17 -14.93 -17.32
C MET A 50 4.80 -15.15 -15.85
N ASP A 51 5.05 -16.34 -15.29
CA ASP A 51 4.77 -16.64 -13.89
C ASP A 51 5.59 -15.74 -12.94
N ASN A 52 6.87 -15.53 -13.25
CA ASN A 52 7.74 -14.64 -12.49
C ASN A 52 7.25 -13.18 -12.55
N THR A 53 6.82 -12.72 -13.71
CA THR A 53 6.30 -11.36 -13.90
C THR A 53 5.04 -11.13 -13.06
N GLU A 54 4.13 -12.11 -13.03
CA GLU A 54 2.91 -12.02 -12.24
C GLU A 54 3.21 -12.00 -10.72
N LYS A 55 4.17 -12.79 -10.24
CA LYS A 55 4.62 -12.77 -8.85
C LYS A 55 5.21 -11.41 -8.46
N ILE A 56 6.08 -10.87 -9.30
CA ILE A 56 6.68 -9.54 -9.09
C ILE A 56 5.59 -8.47 -9.06
N ARG A 57 4.62 -8.51 -9.96
CA ARG A 57 3.52 -7.57 -10.01
C ARG A 57 2.69 -7.60 -8.73
N LYS A 58 2.30 -8.77 -8.25
CA LYS A 58 1.54 -8.94 -6.99
C LYS A 58 2.31 -8.41 -5.79
N THR A 59 3.57 -8.77 -5.67
CA THR A 59 4.44 -8.26 -4.59
C THR A 59 4.58 -6.74 -4.65
N SER A 60 4.78 -6.17 -5.84
CA SER A 60 4.86 -4.71 -6.03
C SER A 60 3.58 -3.99 -5.62
N GLN A 61 2.41 -4.57 -5.89
CA GLN A 61 1.12 -4.02 -5.45
C GLN A 61 1.00 -3.96 -3.92
N VAL A 62 1.47 -5.01 -3.22
CA VAL A 62 1.50 -5.02 -1.75
C VAL A 62 2.38 -3.89 -1.20
N TYR A 63 3.59 -3.73 -1.76
CA TYR A 63 4.48 -2.62 -1.37
C TYR A 63 3.87 -1.24 -1.63
N GLN A 64 3.22 -1.05 -2.79
CA GLN A 64 2.55 0.21 -3.12
C GLN A 64 1.40 0.49 -2.14
N THR A 65 0.58 -0.52 -1.82
CA THR A 65 -0.49 -0.38 -0.83
C THR A 65 0.06 0.02 0.54
N GLY A 66 1.11 -0.65 1.02
CA GLY A 66 1.73 -0.31 2.29
C GLY A 66 2.31 1.11 2.33
N ARG A 67 2.95 1.55 1.24
CA ARG A 67 3.44 2.94 1.13
C ARG A 67 2.30 3.97 1.17
N LEU A 68 1.18 3.71 0.51
CA LEU A 68 0.02 4.60 0.54
C LEU A 68 -0.59 4.69 1.94
N ILE A 69 -0.69 3.56 2.66
CA ILE A 69 -1.13 3.53 4.05
C ILE A 69 -0.22 4.40 4.91
N LEU A 70 1.10 4.18 4.84
CA LEU A 70 2.06 4.94 5.64
C LEU A 70 2.07 6.42 5.26
N ALA A 71 1.98 6.77 3.98
CA ALA A 71 1.94 8.15 3.52
C ALA A 71 0.72 8.90 4.08
N GLN A 72 -0.46 8.26 4.10
CA GLN A 72 -1.66 8.85 4.68
C GLN A 72 -1.54 9.03 6.20
N LEU A 73 -1.03 8.01 6.91
CA LEU A 73 -0.79 8.08 8.36
C LEU A 73 0.21 9.19 8.71
N ILE A 74 1.32 9.31 7.95
CA ILE A 74 2.31 10.38 8.13
C ILE A 74 1.63 11.73 7.95
N SER A 75 0.91 11.94 6.86
CA SER A 75 0.23 13.20 6.58
C SER A 75 -0.77 13.59 7.68
N ASP A 76 -1.55 12.63 8.16
CA ASP A 76 -2.52 12.87 9.22
C ASP A 76 -1.85 13.18 10.57
N LEU A 77 -0.77 12.45 10.92
CA LEU A 77 -0.03 12.65 12.17
C LEU A 77 0.79 13.95 12.18
N GLU A 78 1.46 14.29 11.08
CA GLU A 78 2.19 15.57 10.95
C GLU A 78 1.25 16.76 11.04
N SER A 79 -0.01 16.59 10.63
CA SER A 79 -1.06 17.60 10.68
C SER A 79 -1.90 17.51 11.96
N THR A 80 -1.43 16.80 13.00
CA THR A 80 -2.14 16.68 14.27
C THR A 80 -2.48 18.05 14.84
N TYR A 81 -3.75 18.21 15.23
CA TYR A 81 -4.26 19.41 15.85
C TYR A 81 -4.44 19.21 17.35
N TYR A 82 -3.82 20.06 18.13
CA TYR A 82 -4.04 20.16 19.57
C TYR A 82 -4.70 21.51 19.88
N GLY A 83 -6.02 21.47 20.12
CA GLY A 83 -6.77 22.64 20.55
C GLY A 83 -6.91 22.64 22.07
N LYS A 84 -6.62 23.76 22.73
CA LYS A 84 -7.03 23.95 24.12
C LYS A 84 -8.56 23.85 24.20
N SER A 85 -9.07 22.70 24.58
CA SER A 85 -10.45 22.60 25.03
C SER A 85 -10.51 23.25 26.39
N GLY A 86 -11.36 24.26 26.54
CA GLY A 86 -11.44 25.05 27.76
C GLY A 86 -11.43 24.23 29.04
N ALA A 87 -10.45 24.50 29.86
CA ALA A 87 -10.04 23.74 31.06
C ALA A 87 -11.05 23.69 32.21
N ASN A 88 -12.31 24.11 32.03
CA ASN A 88 -13.25 24.28 33.14
C ASN A 88 -14.66 23.79 32.77
N ARG A 89 -14.84 22.47 32.55
CA ARG A 89 -16.19 21.88 32.68
C ARG A 89 -16.06 20.53 33.35
N GLU A 90 -16.18 20.53 34.68
CA GLU A 90 -16.55 19.37 35.47
C GLU A 90 -17.94 18.93 35.03
N GLY A 91 -18.08 17.75 34.42
CA GLY A 91 -19.40 17.12 34.28
C GLY A 91 -19.76 16.47 32.94
N SER A 92 -19.03 16.61 31.84
CA SER A 92 -19.34 15.88 30.60
C SER A 92 -18.43 14.67 30.47
N GLY A 93 -19.01 13.48 30.60
CA GLY A 93 -18.32 12.18 30.63
C GLY A 93 -17.63 11.72 29.36
N GLU A 94 -17.51 12.55 28.31
CA GLU A 94 -16.76 12.31 27.09
C GLU A 94 -15.81 13.47 26.78
N SER A 95 -14.96 13.80 27.74
CA SER A 95 -13.81 14.65 27.48
C SER A 95 -12.81 13.85 26.63
N GLY A 96 -13.09 13.71 25.34
CA GLY A 96 -12.25 12.94 24.43
C GLY A 96 -10.83 13.48 24.44
N SER A 97 -9.88 12.68 24.90
CA SER A 97 -8.47 12.91 24.68
C SER A 97 -8.26 13.23 23.21
N ALA A 98 -7.61 14.37 22.94
CA ALA A 98 -7.37 14.80 21.54
C ALA A 98 -6.49 13.79 20.79
N PHE A 99 -5.73 12.96 21.52
CA PHE A 99 -4.90 11.88 20.98
C PHE A 99 -5.03 10.65 21.88
N LYS A 100 -5.40 9.52 21.31
CA LYS A 100 -5.54 8.25 22.00
C LYS A 100 -4.99 7.11 21.15
N GLY A 101 -4.12 6.32 21.74
CA GLY A 101 -3.57 5.10 21.18
C GLY A 101 -3.79 3.92 22.10
N GLU A 102 -4.35 2.84 21.58
CA GLU A 102 -4.65 1.62 22.33
C GLU A 102 -3.97 0.42 21.69
N GLN A 103 -3.20 -0.31 22.49
CA GLN A 103 -2.72 -1.61 22.12
C GLN A 103 -3.86 -2.62 22.15
N VAL A 104 -4.06 -3.34 21.07
CA VAL A 104 -5.04 -4.43 20.97
C VAL A 104 -4.32 -5.69 20.47
N ALA A 105 -4.41 -6.75 21.26
CA ALA A 105 -3.90 -8.07 20.85
C ALA A 105 -4.80 -8.66 19.76
N GLY A 106 -4.18 -9.29 18.76
CA GLY A 106 -4.88 -10.07 17.77
C GLY A 106 -5.20 -11.49 18.25
N ASP A 107 -5.90 -12.25 17.42
CA ASP A 107 -6.30 -13.63 17.73
C ASP A 107 -5.14 -14.63 17.66
N ARG A 108 -4.02 -14.24 17.02
CA ARG A 108 -2.84 -15.08 16.84
C ARG A 108 -1.66 -14.54 17.64
N GLU A 109 -0.75 -15.45 17.94
CA GLU A 109 0.50 -15.10 18.60
C GLU A 109 1.29 -14.05 17.78
N ASN A 110 1.69 -12.96 18.45
CA ASN A 110 2.40 -11.81 17.87
C ASN A 110 1.58 -10.93 16.89
N GLU A 111 0.26 -11.11 16.79
CA GLU A 111 -0.60 -10.16 16.06
C GLU A 111 -0.97 -8.98 16.98
N ARG A 112 -0.82 -7.77 16.43
CA ARG A 112 -1.30 -6.54 17.08
C ARG A 112 -2.27 -5.85 16.15
N LEU A 113 -3.39 -5.40 16.71
CA LEU A 113 -4.50 -4.74 16.00
C LEU A 113 -4.76 -3.38 16.64
N ASP A 114 -3.68 -2.61 16.83
CA ASP A 114 -3.72 -1.37 17.57
C ASP A 114 -4.70 -0.37 16.97
N LYS A 115 -5.25 0.49 17.83
CA LYS A 115 -6.16 1.56 17.46
C LYS A 115 -5.53 2.91 17.74
N LEU A 116 -5.78 3.85 16.85
CA LEU A 116 -5.29 5.22 16.97
C LEU A 116 -6.42 6.19 16.67
N SER A 117 -6.60 7.21 17.49
CA SER A 117 -7.59 8.27 17.27
C SER A 117 -7.00 9.63 17.68
N PHE A 118 -7.12 10.63 16.81
CA PHE A 118 -6.59 11.98 17.08
C PHE A 118 -7.30 13.03 16.23
N LEU A 119 -7.05 14.29 16.54
CA LEU A 119 -7.52 15.42 15.74
C LEU A 119 -6.45 15.81 14.72
N THR A 120 -6.85 16.07 13.49
CA THR A 120 -5.96 16.51 12.41
C THR A 120 -6.59 17.61 11.57
N THR A 121 -5.74 18.44 10.97
CA THR A 121 -6.12 19.42 9.94
C THR A 121 -5.84 18.90 8.53
N SER A 122 -5.33 17.68 8.40
CA SER A 122 -5.14 17.05 7.10
C SER A 122 -6.48 16.86 6.39
N SER A 123 -6.64 17.49 5.24
CA SER A 123 -7.82 17.30 4.40
C SER A 123 -7.70 15.98 3.62
N SER A 124 -8.64 15.07 3.85
CA SER A 124 -8.75 13.88 3.03
C SER A 124 -9.34 14.20 1.65
N ILE A 125 -8.92 13.47 0.63
CA ILE A 125 -9.46 13.58 -0.75
C ILE A 125 -10.99 13.35 -0.78
N LEU A 126 -11.54 12.67 0.23
CA LEU A 126 -12.97 12.40 0.35
C LEU A 126 -13.80 13.60 0.81
N ASP A 127 -13.16 14.67 1.27
CA ASP A 127 -13.85 15.84 1.87
C ASP A 127 -14.31 16.89 0.85
N ALA A 128 -14.34 16.55 -0.43
CA ALA A 128 -14.72 17.51 -1.49
C ALA A 128 -16.13 18.11 -1.31
N GLU A 129 -17.02 17.40 -0.62
CA GLU A 129 -18.39 17.84 -0.40
C GLU A 129 -18.61 18.59 0.94
N ASN A 130 -17.73 18.41 1.94
CA ASN A 130 -17.93 18.97 3.27
C ASN A 130 -16.73 19.84 3.71
N ARG A 131 -16.38 20.83 2.89
CA ARG A 131 -15.24 21.75 3.08
C ARG A 131 -15.34 22.69 4.28
N ASN A 132 -16.39 22.58 5.10
CA ASN A 132 -16.65 23.52 6.19
C ASN A 132 -15.93 23.16 7.49
N SER A 133 -15.39 21.95 7.63
CA SER A 133 -14.61 21.59 8.81
C SER A 133 -13.10 21.73 8.55
N LEU A 134 -12.45 22.54 9.39
CA LEU A 134 -10.99 22.69 9.35
C LEU A 134 -10.27 21.61 10.14
N VAL A 135 -10.96 20.95 11.07
CA VAL A 135 -10.41 19.94 11.97
C VAL A 135 -11.28 18.68 11.90
N TRP A 136 -10.63 17.54 11.85
CA TRP A 136 -11.26 16.23 11.78
C TRP A 136 -10.78 15.35 12.92
N LYS A 137 -11.68 14.56 13.50
CA LYS A 137 -11.32 13.42 14.33
C LYS A 137 -11.10 12.24 13.42
N VAL A 138 -9.86 11.76 13.33
CA VAL A 138 -9.49 10.60 12.53
C VAL A 138 -9.23 9.43 13.45
N SER A 139 -9.73 8.25 13.07
CA SER A 139 -9.49 7.00 13.77
C SER A 139 -9.02 5.94 12.80
N TYR A 140 -7.95 5.23 13.16
CA TYR A 140 -7.42 4.07 12.48
C TYR A 140 -7.67 2.84 13.32
N PHE A 141 -8.29 1.83 12.74
CA PHE A 141 -8.58 0.58 13.42
C PHE A 141 -8.73 -0.56 12.42
N LEU A 142 -8.67 -1.77 12.94
CA LEU A 142 -8.80 -2.98 12.16
C LEU A 142 -10.14 -3.66 12.46
N GLU A 143 -10.79 -4.14 11.39
CA GLU A 143 -11.97 -5.00 11.47
C GLU A 143 -11.67 -6.34 10.79
N ALA A 144 -12.21 -7.44 11.35
CA ALA A 144 -12.05 -8.75 10.74
C ALA A 144 -12.72 -8.78 9.35
N ASP A 145 -12.01 -9.26 8.35
CA ASP A 145 -12.61 -9.49 7.03
C ASP A 145 -13.42 -10.78 7.07
N LYS A 146 -14.67 -10.72 6.61
CA LYS A 146 -15.59 -11.88 6.60
C LYS A 146 -15.19 -12.95 5.61
N ASP A 147 -14.45 -12.57 4.58
CA ASP A 147 -14.13 -13.44 3.43
C ASP A 147 -12.71 -13.98 3.49
N SER A 148 -11.88 -13.50 4.44
CA SER A 148 -10.48 -13.91 4.56
C SER A 148 -10.02 -14.01 6.02
N LYS A 149 -8.78 -14.48 6.22
CA LYS A 149 -8.13 -14.49 7.54
C LYS A 149 -7.38 -13.19 7.84
N ASN A 150 -7.53 -12.18 7.00
CA ASN A 150 -6.90 -10.89 7.12
C ASN A 150 -7.85 -9.88 7.76
N TYR A 151 -7.34 -8.68 8.02
CA TYR A 151 -8.12 -7.59 8.57
C TYR A 151 -8.25 -6.46 7.56
N LEU A 152 -9.34 -5.72 7.66
CA LEU A 152 -9.57 -4.46 6.97
C LEU A 152 -8.96 -3.33 7.81
N LEU A 153 -7.99 -2.60 7.28
CA LEU A 153 -7.56 -1.35 7.91
C LEU A 153 -8.49 -0.23 7.44
N ILE A 154 -9.20 0.34 8.40
CA ILE A 154 -10.17 1.39 8.17
C ILE A 154 -9.65 2.69 8.75
N ARG A 155 -9.72 3.75 7.93
CA ARG A 155 -9.57 5.14 8.36
C ARG A 155 -10.96 5.76 8.42
N ARG A 156 -11.41 6.12 9.62
CA ARG A 156 -12.67 6.83 9.85
C ARG A 156 -12.38 8.30 10.10
N ALA A 157 -13.03 9.19 9.38
CA ALA A 157 -12.94 10.62 9.57
C ALA A 157 -14.29 11.19 9.93
N ILE A 158 -14.35 11.99 11.02
CA ILE A 158 -15.55 12.65 11.51
C ILE A 158 -15.22 14.13 11.63
N PRO A 159 -16.06 15.05 11.06
CA PRO A 159 -15.85 16.48 11.27
C PRO A 159 -15.83 16.82 12.77
N TYR A 160 -14.79 17.52 13.21
CA TYR A 160 -14.70 17.94 14.60
C TYR A 160 -15.53 19.20 14.81
N VAL A 161 -16.54 19.09 15.64
CA VAL A 161 -17.37 20.23 16.05
C VAL A 161 -17.00 20.54 17.50
N LYS A 162 -16.46 21.73 17.72
CA LYS A 162 -16.16 22.21 19.08
C LYS A 162 -17.47 22.31 19.87
N ASP A 163 -17.46 21.81 21.10
CA ASP A 163 -18.65 21.79 21.95
C ASP A 163 -19.81 20.94 21.41
N SER A 164 -19.49 19.83 20.71
CA SER A 164 -20.51 18.87 20.20
C SER A 164 -21.44 18.33 21.31
N ASP A 165 -21.03 18.39 22.57
CA ASP A 165 -21.86 18.02 23.71
C ASP A 165 -23.06 18.98 23.96
N LEU A 166 -22.99 20.19 23.38
CA LEU A 166 -24.07 21.18 23.42
C LEU A 166 -25.06 21.04 22.25
N LEU A 167 -24.74 20.19 21.27
CA LEU A 167 -25.64 19.92 20.16
C LEU A 167 -26.83 19.07 20.64
N GLU A 168 -28.02 19.42 20.18
CA GLU A 168 -29.19 18.54 20.37
C GLU A 168 -28.96 17.18 19.70
N GLU A 169 -29.58 16.12 20.23
CA GLU A 169 -29.48 14.76 19.67
C GLU A 169 -29.77 14.73 18.17
N SER A 170 -30.76 15.53 17.72
CA SER A 170 -31.12 15.69 16.30
C SER A 170 -30.03 16.30 15.42
N GLU A 171 -29.05 16.98 16.00
CA GLU A 171 -27.90 17.56 15.29
C GLU A 171 -26.69 16.61 15.31
N LYS A 172 -26.53 15.81 16.37
CA LYS A 172 -25.52 14.76 16.46
C LYS A 172 -25.74 13.69 15.37
N ASP A 173 -26.98 13.34 15.07
CA ASP A 173 -27.35 12.40 14.01
C ASP A 173 -27.00 12.90 12.59
N LYS A 174 -26.74 14.20 12.42
CA LYS A 174 -26.31 14.79 11.15
C LYS A 174 -24.80 14.75 10.92
N ILE A 175 -24.03 14.38 11.94
CA ILE A 175 -22.56 14.27 11.81
C ILE A 175 -22.25 12.97 11.08
N THR A 176 -21.94 13.08 9.80
CA THR A 176 -21.63 11.93 8.96
C THR A 176 -20.17 11.49 9.17
N SER A 177 -19.96 10.21 9.45
CA SER A 177 -18.63 9.61 9.45
C SER A 177 -18.27 9.13 8.03
N TYR A 178 -17.01 9.32 7.66
CA TYR A 178 -16.48 8.88 6.37
C TYR A 178 -15.47 7.76 6.61
N ASP A 179 -15.82 6.55 6.20
CA ASP A 179 -14.99 5.36 6.34
C ASP A 179 -14.27 5.06 5.03
N LEU A 180 -12.95 5.02 5.08
CA LEU A 180 -12.10 4.61 3.97
C LEU A 180 -11.41 3.29 4.31
N VAL A 181 -11.71 2.24 3.54
CA VAL A 181 -10.96 0.98 3.62
C VAL A 181 -9.63 1.18 2.91
N MET A 182 -8.54 1.26 3.66
CA MET A 182 -7.19 1.48 3.13
C MET A 182 -6.58 0.19 2.56
N SER A 183 -6.86 -0.94 3.18
CA SER A 183 -6.42 -2.26 2.71
C SER A 183 -7.29 -3.37 3.30
N ARG A 184 -7.44 -4.47 2.54
CA ARG A 184 -8.09 -5.74 2.95
C ARG A 184 -7.08 -6.85 3.30
N TYR A 185 -5.79 -6.55 3.22
CA TYR A 185 -4.74 -7.56 3.32
C TYR A 185 -3.84 -7.33 4.54
N VAL A 186 -4.37 -6.71 5.60
CA VAL A 186 -3.58 -6.42 6.81
C VAL A 186 -3.58 -7.62 7.73
N LYS A 187 -2.39 -8.01 8.20
CA LYS A 187 -2.19 -9.04 9.23
C LYS A 187 -1.95 -8.43 10.60
N SER A 188 -1.21 -7.32 10.65
CA SER A 188 -0.88 -6.65 11.90
C SER A 188 -0.70 -5.16 11.67
N PHE A 189 -1.14 -4.38 12.64
CA PHE A 189 -0.94 -2.94 12.72
C PHE A 189 -0.47 -2.62 14.14
N GLN A 190 0.78 -2.14 14.26
CA GLN A 190 1.44 -1.92 15.53
C GLN A 190 1.86 -0.46 15.66
N LEU A 191 1.65 0.09 16.84
CA LEU A 191 2.01 1.45 17.18
C LEU A 191 2.83 1.45 18.47
N GLU A 192 3.86 2.30 18.52
CA GLU A 192 4.67 2.57 19.70
C GLU A 192 4.82 4.08 19.80
N TYR A 193 4.49 4.65 20.92
CA TYR A 193 4.49 6.09 21.16
C TYR A 193 5.76 6.46 21.94
N ILE A 194 6.36 7.59 21.58
CA ILE A 194 7.57 8.10 22.20
C ILE A 194 7.28 9.49 22.75
N ASP A 195 7.59 9.73 24.01
CA ASP A 195 7.41 11.03 24.63
C ASP A 195 8.59 11.98 24.36
N LEU A 196 8.58 13.18 24.98
CA LEU A 196 9.65 14.18 24.83
C LEU A 196 10.95 13.77 25.55
N GLU A 197 10.90 12.84 26.48
CA GLU A 197 12.03 12.32 27.24
C GLU A 197 12.68 11.12 26.53
N GLY A 198 11.98 10.55 25.53
CA GLY A 198 12.41 9.41 24.73
C GLY A 198 11.89 8.09 25.26
N ASP A 199 11.01 8.11 26.26
CA ASP A 199 10.40 6.91 26.83
C ASP A 199 9.33 6.35 25.87
N LYS A 200 9.25 5.03 25.79
CA LYS A 200 8.42 4.29 24.85
C LYS A 200 7.24 3.63 25.56
N THR A 201 6.08 3.73 24.94
CA THR A 201 4.86 3.08 25.42
C THR A 201 4.00 2.54 24.27
N ASP A 202 3.30 1.45 24.51
CA ASP A 202 2.37 0.85 23.55
C ASP A 202 0.95 1.44 23.64
N ASN A 203 0.67 2.23 24.68
CA ASN A 203 -0.61 2.91 24.87
C ASN A 203 -0.36 4.39 25.09
N TRP A 204 -1.24 5.23 24.55
CA TRP A 204 -1.19 6.66 24.76
C TRP A 204 -2.59 7.18 25.04
N GLU A 205 -2.74 7.79 26.19
CA GLU A 205 -3.94 8.54 26.54
C GLU A 205 -3.51 9.83 27.23
N ALA A 206 -3.85 10.95 26.64
CA ALA A 206 -3.56 12.24 27.23
C ALA A 206 -4.42 12.42 28.45
N ASP A 207 -3.88 12.11 29.62
CA ASP A 207 -4.51 12.45 30.89
C ASP A 207 -4.26 13.93 31.20
N ARG A 208 -5.34 14.69 31.26
CA ARG A 208 -5.31 16.13 31.55
C ARG A 208 -4.86 16.46 32.98
N THR A 209 -4.82 15.45 33.85
CA THR A 209 -4.54 15.66 35.28
C THR A 209 -3.07 15.40 35.63
N THR A 210 -2.35 14.59 34.88
CA THR A 210 -1.02 14.10 35.27
C THR A 210 0.08 14.27 34.21
N THR A 211 -0.24 14.43 32.95
CA THR A 211 0.76 14.54 31.89
C THR A 211 0.91 15.95 31.35
N THR A 212 2.15 16.42 31.37
CA THR A 212 2.58 17.66 30.71
C THR A 212 2.51 17.56 29.18
N GLN A 213 2.23 16.39 28.64
CA GLN A 213 2.26 16.12 27.21
C GLN A 213 0.94 15.51 26.72
N ALA A 214 0.22 16.28 25.92
CA ALA A 214 -1.09 15.88 25.39
C ALA A 214 -1.01 14.97 24.15
N VAL A 215 0.12 15.00 23.44
CA VAL A 215 0.41 14.20 22.25
C VAL A 215 1.83 13.65 22.33
N PRO A 216 2.12 12.46 21.79
CA PRO A 216 3.49 11.94 21.77
C PRO A 216 4.40 12.82 20.89
N SER A 217 5.69 12.77 21.12
CA SER A 217 6.67 13.45 20.27
C SER A 217 6.84 12.73 18.93
N GLU A 218 6.83 11.40 18.99
CA GLU A 218 6.98 10.55 17.83
C GLU A 218 6.08 9.32 17.94
N VAL A 219 5.73 8.76 16.79
CA VAL A 219 5.01 7.48 16.70
C VAL A 219 5.76 6.57 15.76
N ASN A 220 6.16 5.39 16.24
CA ASN A 220 6.62 4.30 15.41
C ASN A 220 5.41 3.53 14.91
N ILE A 221 5.34 3.34 13.60
CA ILE A 221 4.24 2.66 12.93
C ILE A 221 4.81 1.44 12.21
N SER A 222 4.18 0.29 12.38
CA SER A 222 4.51 -0.93 11.66
C SER A 222 3.25 -1.59 11.12
N VAL A 223 3.19 -1.79 9.81
CA VAL A 223 2.07 -2.44 9.11
C VAL A 223 2.56 -3.70 8.42
N THR A 224 1.98 -4.83 8.75
CA THR A 224 2.25 -6.12 8.10
C THR A 224 1.11 -6.46 7.16
N LEU A 225 1.43 -6.61 5.89
CA LEU A 225 0.49 -6.94 4.83
C LEU A 225 0.68 -8.38 4.37
N ASP A 226 -0.41 -9.06 4.08
CA ASP A 226 -0.39 -10.37 3.45
C ASP A 226 0.15 -10.28 2.02
N ASN A 227 1.01 -11.22 1.66
CA ASN A 227 1.56 -11.31 0.31
C ASN A 227 1.09 -12.63 -0.31
N PRO A 228 0.21 -12.59 -1.32
CA PRO A 228 -0.39 -13.81 -1.90
C PRO A 228 0.61 -14.72 -2.61
N VAL A 229 1.83 -14.28 -2.81
CA VAL A 229 2.87 -15.04 -3.56
C VAL A 229 4.15 -15.29 -2.76
N GLY A 230 4.17 -14.94 -1.48
CA GLY A 230 5.36 -15.11 -0.62
C GLY A 230 5.08 -14.81 0.84
N GLU A 231 6.14 -14.54 1.58
CA GLU A 231 6.05 -14.15 2.98
C GLU A 231 5.36 -12.80 3.15
N PRO A 232 4.65 -12.57 4.28
CA PRO A 232 4.08 -11.27 4.60
C PRO A 232 5.12 -10.15 4.57
N ILE A 233 4.71 -8.97 4.17
CA ILE A 233 5.59 -7.81 4.03
C ILE A 233 5.30 -6.84 5.16
N THR A 234 6.32 -6.52 5.96
CA THR A 234 6.24 -5.51 7.01
C THR A 234 6.91 -4.23 6.53
N LEU A 235 6.17 -3.12 6.61
CA LEU A 235 6.70 -1.78 6.39
C LEU A 235 6.61 -1.01 7.70
N SER A 236 7.68 -0.30 8.06
CA SER A 236 7.74 0.48 9.28
C SER A 236 8.26 1.88 8.99
N THR A 237 7.77 2.85 9.75
CA THR A 237 8.23 4.24 9.72
C THR A 237 8.12 4.86 11.10
N ARG A 238 8.82 5.98 11.28
CA ARG A 238 8.71 6.84 12.46
C ARG A 238 8.23 8.21 12.02
N VAL A 239 7.25 8.73 12.73
CA VAL A 239 6.64 10.03 12.44
C VAL A 239 6.83 10.93 13.64
N PHE A 240 7.37 12.12 13.40
CA PHE A 240 7.46 13.20 14.39
C PHE A 240 6.17 14.02 14.37
N ILE A 241 5.66 14.38 15.55
CA ILE A 241 4.44 15.20 15.69
C ILE A 241 4.85 16.63 16.09
N PRO A 242 4.82 17.61 15.18
CA PRO A 242 5.37 18.95 15.42
C PRO A 242 4.70 19.69 16.59
N VAL A 243 3.40 19.48 16.80
CA VAL A 243 2.63 20.16 17.84
C VAL A 243 3.04 19.74 19.27
N SER A 244 3.72 18.61 19.42
CA SER A 244 4.20 18.11 20.71
C SER A 244 5.25 19.02 21.37
N VAL A 245 5.98 19.81 20.56
CA VAL A 245 7.13 20.64 20.98
C VAL A 245 6.72 22.05 21.35
N ILE A 246 5.50 22.46 21.05
CA ILE A 246 5.02 23.83 21.38
C ILE A 246 4.79 23.90 22.89
N LYS A 247 5.82 24.38 23.62
CA LYS A 247 5.69 24.80 25.02
C LYS A 247 5.08 26.21 25.01
N GLU A 248 4.01 26.40 25.74
CA GLU A 248 3.51 27.74 26.10
C GLU A 248 4.26 28.34 27.29
#